data_ee9ea3cf3945eb7fdea922ce606a9cd5
#
_entry.id   ee9ea3cf3945eb7fdea922ce606a9cd5
#
_cell.length_a   1.000
_cell.length_b   1.000
_cell.length_c   1.000
_cell.angle_alpha   90.00
_cell.angle_beta   90.00
_cell.angle_gamma   90.00
#
_symmetry.space_group_name_H-M   'P 1'
#
loop_
_entity.id
_entity.type
_entity.pdbx_description
1 polymer ?
#
loop_
_entity_poly.entity_id
_entity_poly.type
_entity_poly.pdbx_seq_one_letter_code
_entity_poly.pdbx_strand_id
1 'polypeptide(L)'
;ISKGFAKGLLARVALFAGGWSLRDGNQFPDMQLEKHPTIPEMNGYYVGRVKNYKEYYEIAAKQCAEILGDPENPHQLDPDFENIWKTVNHLDQNPYNENLYEVGLGVGNTGDVGTLMGWEVQQGSMYGPQGMGSSYVTSTIYYFYSFGKTDKRRDVTLTFGRWRKENYEDLSLNATNVHYAKWRMYWTSETYRALHLAAAGRVATG
;
A
#
# COMPACT_ATOMS: atom_id res chain seq x y z
N ILE A 1 -18.33 3.32 9.67
CA ILE A 1 -17.73 4.46 8.92
C ILE A 1 -17.50 5.58 9.90
N SER A 2 -16.22 5.97 10.09
CA SER A 2 -15.85 7.06 10.99
C SER A 2 -15.94 8.43 10.30
N LYS A 3 -16.00 9.50 11.10
CA LYS A 3 -15.91 10.90 10.62
C LYS A 3 -14.55 11.13 9.90
N GLY A 4 -13.46 10.57 10.44
CA GLY A 4 -12.13 10.64 9.82
C GLY A 4 -12.11 10.00 8.45
N PHE A 5 -12.71 8.82 8.29
CA PHE A 5 -12.84 8.17 6.98
C PHE A 5 -13.62 9.03 5.97
N ALA A 6 -14.78 9.60 6.38
CA ALA A 6 -15.58 10.43 5.49
C ALA A 6 -14.81 11.66 5.00
N LYS A 7 -14.08 12.32 5.88
CA LYS A 7 -13.21 13.46 5.53
C LYS A 7 -12.03 13.04 4.64
N GLY A 8 -11.37 11.94 4.96
CA GLY A 8 -10.27 11.41 4.16
C GLY A 8 -10.72 11.00 2.76
N LEU A 9 -11.89 10.38 2.65
CA LEU A 9 -12.49 10.03 1.35
C LEU A 9 -12.83 11.30 0.55
N LEU A 10 -13.44 12.30 1.18
CA LEU A 10 -13.75 13.58 0.52
C LEU A 10 -12.49 14.27 0.02
N ALA A 11 -11.43 14.33 0.84
CA ALA A 11 -10.14 14.89 0.43
C ALA A 11 -9.58 14.15 -0.81
N ARG A 12 -9.61 12.83 -0.80
CA ARG A 12 -9.15 12.01 -1.93
C ARG A 12 -9.98 12.25 -3.19
N VAL A 13 -11.30 12.25 -3.08
CA VAL A 13 -12.19 12.53 -4.23
C VAL A 13 -11.94 13.92 -4.80
N ALA A 14 -11.76 14.93 -3.94
CA ALA A 14 -11.46 16.30 -4.36
C ALA A 14 -10.12 16.38 -5.10
N LEU A 15 -9.07 15.71 -4.62
CA LEU A 15 -7.77 15.65 -5.33
C LEU A 15 -7.91 15.02 -6.72
N PHE A 16 -8.68 13.94 -6.85
CA PHE A 16 -8.93 13.32 -8.15
C PHE A 16 -9.77 14.21 -9.06
N ALA A 17 -10.79 14.90 -8.53
CA ALA A 17 -11.65 15.81 -9.30
C ALA A 17 -10.88 17.01 -9.86
N GLY A 18 -9.96 17.58 -9.06
CA GLY A 18 -9.11 18.69 -9.49
C GLY A 18 -7.85 18.26 -10.25
N GLY A 19 -7.52 16.96 -10.26
CA GLY A 19 -6.28 16.44 -10.82
C GLY A 19 -6.28 16.28 -12.34
N TRP A 20 -5.08 16.08 -12.87
CA TRP A 20 -4.87 15.75 -14.28
C TRP A 20 -5.37 14.33 -14.55
N SER A 21 -6.13 14.18 -15.63
CA SER A 21 -6.59 12.87 -16.10
C SER A 21 -6.76 12.84 -17.61
N LEU A 22 -6.70 11.64 -18.19
CA LEU A 22 -6.97 11.43 -19.61
C LEU A 22 -8.42 11.76 -19.91
N ARG A 23 -8.64 12.55 -20.96
CA ARG A 23 -9.96 13.00 -21.43
C ARG A 23 -10.15 12.62 -22.88
N ASP A 24 -11.34 12.20 -23.20
CA ASP A 24 -11.78 12.03 -24.58
C ASP A 24 -12.41 13.34 -25.07
N GLY A 25 -11.76 14.01 -25.98
CA GLY A 25 -12.22 15.29 -26.53
C GLY A 25 -13.51 15.18 -27.35
N ASN A 26 -13.85 13.96 -27.81
CA ASN A 26 -15.07 13.72 -28.57
C ASN A 26 -16.30 13.54 -27.66
N GLN A 27 -16.09 12.97 -26.47
CA GLN A 27 -17.19 12.73 -25.52
C GLN A 27 -17.57 13.95 -24.70
N PHE A 28 -16.62 14.86 -24.44
CA PHE A 28 -16.79 16.00 -23.54
C PHE A 28 -16.33 17.32 -24.17
N PRO A 29 -16.90 17.74 -25.32
CA PRO A 29 -16.45 18.94 -26.05
C PRO A 29 -16.69 20.23 -25.26
N ASP A 30 -17.71 20.27 -24.39
CA ASP A 30 -18.13 21.47 -23.68
C ASP A 30 -17.54 21.62 -22.28
N MET A 31 -16.72 20.65 -21.82
CA MET A 31 -16.09 20.77 -20.53
C MET A 31 -15.02 21.87 -20.53
N GLN A 32 -15.16 22.82 -19.62
CA GLN A 32 -14.14 23.86 -19.41
C GLN A 32 -12.89 23.26 -18.73
N LEU A 33 -12.06 22.62 -19.55
CA LEU A 33 -10.84 21.96 -19.09
C LEU A 33 -9.61 22.76 -19.51
N GLU A 34 -8.60 22.69 -18.66
CA GLU A 34 -7.25 23.13 -18.95
C GLU A 34 -6.46 21.93 -19.47
N LYS A 35 -5.91 22.03 -20.69
CA LYS A 35 -5.04 20.98 -21.26
C LYS A 35 -3.66 21.03 -20.63
N HIS A 36 -3.04 19.86 -20.47
CA HIS A 36 -1.69 19.77 -19.93
C HIS A 36 -0.68 20.45 -20.87
N PRO A 37 0.18 21.34 -20.35
CA PRO A 37 1.02 22.20 -21.20
C PRO A 37 2.09 21.45 -22.01
N THR A 38 2.50 20.27 -21.56
CA THR A 38 3.63 19.53 -22.16
C THR A 38 3.27 18.16 -22.69
N ILE A 39 2.06 17.65 -22.41
CA ILE A 39 1.61 16.35 -22.92
C ILE A 39 0.77 16.62 -24.18
N PRO A 40 1.24 16.15 -25.35
CA PRO A 40 0.52 16.38 -26.59
C PRO A 40 -0.81 15.61 -26.62
N GLU A 41 -1.76 16.18 -27.32
CA GLU A 41 -3.00 15.49 -27.71
C GLU A 41 -2.70 14.40 -28.72
N MET A 42 -3.33 13.23 -28.58
CA MET A 42 -3.16 12.12 -29.47
C MET A 42 -4.51 11.44 -29.76
N ASN A 43 -4.87 11.30 -31.03
CA ASN A 43 -6.10 10.60 -31.47
C ASN A 43 -7.38 11.13 -30.79
N GLY A 44 -7.48 12.43 -30.53
CA GLY A 44 -8.62 13.05 -29.84
C GLY A 44 -8.61 12.93 -28.33
N TYR A 45 -7.60 12.24 -27.76
CA TYR A 45 -7.40 12.15 -26.31
C TYR A 45 -6.37 13.19 -25.85
N TYR A 46 -6.61 13.78 -24.71
CA TYR A 46 -5.69 14.71 -24.07
C TYR A 46 -5.68 14.58 -22.56
N VAL A 47 -4.61 15.00 -21.94
CA VAL A 47 -4.54 15.13 -20.49
C VAL A 47 -5.07 16.50 -20.09
N GLY A 48 -6.12 16.50 -19.28
CA GLY A 48 -6.79 17.74 -18.89
C GLY A 48 -7.26 17.70 -17.43
N ARG A 49 -7.48 18.88 -16.88
CA ARG A 49 -8.10 19.09 -15.58
C ARG A 49 -9.13 20.20 -15.62
N VAL A 50 -10.02 20.25 -14.64
CA VAL A 50 -11.00 21.32 -14.51
C VAL A 50 -10.30 22.67 -14.23
N LYS A 51 -10.80 23.77 -14.78
CA LYS A 51 -10.19 25.11 -14.60
C LYS A 51 -10.22 25.58 -13.15
N ASN A 52 -11.26 25.19 -12.40
CA ASN A 52 -11.40 25.50 -10.98
C ASN A 52 -10.74 24.46 -10.06
N TYR A 53 -9.71 23.77 -10.50
CA TYR A 53 -9.00 22.73 -9.74
C TYR A 53 -8.50 23.19 -8.36
N LYS A 54 -8.20 24.48 -8.20
CA LYS A 54 -7.75 25.05 -6.93
C LYS A 54 -8.80 24.91 -5.82
N GLU A 55 -10.07 25.12 -6.15
CA GLU A 55 -11.18 24.94 -5.19
C GLU A 55 -11.23 23.51 -4.67
N TYR A 56 -11.03 22.52 -5.54
CA TYR A 56 -10.96 21.11 -5.10
C TYR A 56 -9.74 20.84 -4.23
N TYR A 57 -8.60 21.44 -4.53
CA TYR A 57 -7.41 21.28 -3.69
C TYR A 57 -7.57 21.97 -2.34
N GLU A 58 -8.26 23.10 -2.28
CA GLU A 58 -8.61 23.77 -1.02
C GLU A 58 -9.57 22.90 -0.17
N ILE A 59 -10.57 22.27 -0.80
CA ILE A 59 -11.43 21.29 -0.11
C ILE A 59 -10.57 20.15 0.46
N ALA A 60 -9.68 19.58 -0.33
CA ALA A 60 -8.82 18.50 0.13
C ALA A 60 -7.93 18.91 1.30
N ALA A 61 -7.26 20.06 1.18
CA ALA A 61 -6.41 20.61 2.24
C ALA A 61 -7.18 20.87 3.52
N LYS A 62 -8.38 21.46 3.41
CA LYS A 62 -9.27 21.70 4.54
C LYS A 62 -9.65 20.41 5.25
N GLN A 63 -10.06 19.38 4.51
CA GLN A 63 -10.45 18.10 5.13
C GLN A 63 -9.27 17.42 5.84
N CYS A 64 -8.09 17.46 5.25
CA CYS A 64 -6.88 16.95 5.90
C CYS A 64 -6.53 17.74 7.17
N ALA A 65 -6.58 19.07 7.11
CA ALA A 65 -6.33 19.93 8.27
C ALA A 65 -7.33 19.68 9.40
N GLU A 66 -8.61 19.48 9.06
CA GLU A 66 -9.64 19.16 10.04
C GLU A 66 -9.47 17.77 10.70
N ILE A 67 -8.89 16.80 10.00
CA ILE A 67 -8.52 15.50 10.61
C ILE A 67 -7.37 15.71 11.60
N LEU A 68 -6.31 16.38 11.16
CA LEU A 68 -5.10 16.54 11.97
C LEU A 68 -5.26 17.53 13.13
N GLY A 69 -6.12 18.51 12.98
CA GLY A 69 -6.34 19.56 13.99
C GLY A 69 -7.48 19.32 14.97
N ASP A 70 -8.24 18.24 14.82
CA ASP A 70 -9.34 17.91 15.73
C ASP A 70 -8.77 17.34 17.04
N PRO A 71 -8.94 18.03 18.19
CA PRO A 71 -8.41 17.56 19.46
C PRO A 71 -9.07 16.24 19.94
N GLU A 72 -10.25 15.94 19.43
CA GLU A 72 -10.93 14.66 19.70
C GLU A 72 -10.62 13.60 18.64
N ASN A 73 -9.70 13.88 17.71
CA ASN A 73 -9.33 12.96 16.66
C ASN A 73 -8.60 11.73 17.23
N PRO A 74 -9.15 10.54 17.07
CA PRO A 74 -8.49 9.32 17.53
C PRO A 74 -7.35 8.88 16.60
N HIS A 75 -7.20 9.53 15.43
CA HIS A 75 -6.24 9.12 14.40
C HIS A 75 -4.91 9.85 14.57
N GLN A 76 -3.85 9.10 14.77
CA GLN A 76 -2.49 9.62 14.89
C GLN A 76 -1.55 8.76 14.02
N LEU A 77 -0.46 9.34 13.57
CA LEU A 77 0.57 8.57 12.88
C LEU A 77 1.29 7.67 13.88
N ASP A 78 1.45 6.40 13.51
CA ASP A 78 2.29 5.48 14.27
C ASP A 78 3.75 5.93 14.12
N PRO A 79 4.51 6.11 15.21
CA PRO A 79 5.92 6.47 15.14
C PRO A 79 6.78 5.39 14.46
N ASP A 80 6.32 4.13 14.46
CA ASP A 80 6.93 3.05 13.69
C ASP A 80 6.08 2.70 12.46
N PHE A 81 6.53 3.16 11.30
CA PHE A 81 5.85 2.91 10.03
C PHE A 81 5.63 1.41 9.73
N GLU A 82 6.50 0.52 10.20
CA GLU A 82 6.33 -0.93 10.00
C GLU A 82 5.23 -1.51 10.88
N ASN A 83 4.96 -0.91 12.04
CA ASN A 83 4.00 -1.42 13.01
C ASN A 83 2.57 -1.50 12.45
N ILE A 84 2.18 -0.61 11.55
CA ILE A 84 0.88 -0.65 10.86
C ILE A 84 0.67 -2.01 10.18
N TRP A 85 1.71 -2.48 9.48
CA TRP A 85 1.65 -3.73 8.73
C TRP A 85 1.71 -4.96 9.63
N LYS A 86 2.44 -4.86 10.73
CA LYS A 86 2.49 -5.92 11.75
C LYS A 86 1.13 -6.09 12.41
N THR A 87 0.52 -5.01 12.86
CA THR A 87 -0.79 -5.06 13.53
C THR A 87 -1.89 -5.56 12.61
N VAL A 88 -1.96 -5.09 11.37
CA VAL A 88 -2.93 -5.60 10.38
C VAL A 88 -2.75 -7.10 10.13
N ASN A 89 -1.52 -7.56 9.97
CA ASN A 89 -1.25 -8.99 9.75
C ASN A 89 -1.50 -9.85 11.00
N HIS A 90 -1.38 -9.28 12.18
CA HIS A 90 -1.74 -9.95 13.44
C HIS A 90 -3.25 -9.93 13.74
N LEU A 91 -4.04 -9.28 12.89
CA LEU A 91 -5.46 -9.02 13.11
C LEU A 91 -5.74 -8.18 14.36
N ASP A 92 -4.78 -7.36 14.74
CA ASP A 92 -4.86 -6.43 15.86
C ASP A 92 -5.26 -5.04 15.39
N GLN A 93 -5.80 -4.25 16.29
CA GLN A 93 -6.03 -2.84 16.03
C GLN A 93 -4.75 -2.05 16.26
N ASN A 94 -4.41 -1.17 15.31
CA ASN A 94 -3.31 -0.23 15.51
C ASN A 94 -3.68 0.75 16.65
N PRO A 95 -2.87 0.86 17.71
CA PRO A 95 -3.18 1.69 18.88
C PRO A 95 -3.27 3.19 18.55
N TYR A 96 -2.69 3.61 17.44
CA TYR A 96 -2.74 4.98 16.94
C TYR A 96 -3.93 5.26 16.02
N ASN A 97 -4.70 4.24 15.65
CA ASN A 97 -5.79 4.33 14.66
C ASN A 97 -5.36 5.07 13.37
N GLU A 98 -4.13 4.86 12.92
CA GLU A 98 -3.60 5.56 11.74
C GLU A 98 -4.45 5.26 10.50
N ASN A 99 -4.94 4.03 10.37
CA ASN A 99 -5.83 3.65 9.29
C ASN A 99 -7.21 4.28 9.46
N LEU A 100 -7.60 5.16 8.56
CA LEU A 100 -8.94 5.76 8.55
C LEU A 100 -10.02 4.76 8.17
N TYR A 101 -9.64 3.74 7.39
CA TYR A 101 -10.53 2.68 6.91
C TYR A 101 -9.75 1.45 6.50
N GLU A 102 -10.24 0.30 6.88
CA GLU A 102 -9.70 -1.01 6.50
C GLU A 102 -10.80 -1.90 5.94
N VAL A 103 -10.46 -2.68 4.93
CA VAL A 103 -11.27 -3.80 4.46
C VAL A 103 -10.62 -5.08 4.96
N GLY A 104 -11.18 -5.64 6.01
CA GLY A 104 -10.73 -6.93 6.54
C GLY A 104 -11.09 -8.04 5.55
N LEU A 105 -10.08 -8.62 4.90
CA LEU A 105 -10.23 -9.83 4.12
C LEU A 105 -10.02 -11.01 5.06
N GLY A 106 -10.92 -11.99 5.00
CA GLY A 106 -10.87 -13.14 5.90
C GLY A 106 -9.65 -14.04 5.69
N VAL A 107 -9.47 -14.97 6.61
CA VAL A 107 -8.43 -16.00 6.52
C VAL A 107 -8.75 -16.98 5.37
N GLY A 108 -7.74 -17.41 4.64
CA GLY A 108 -7.89 -18.47 3.62
C GLY A 108 -8.36 -17.99 2.25
N ASN A 109 -7.58 -17.18 1.57
CA ASN A 109 -7.78 -16.76 0.17
C ASN A 109 -9.08 -15.98 -0.10
N THR A 110 -9.58 -15.25 0.86
CA THR A 110 -10.79 -14.45 0.69
C THR A 110 -10.53 -13.09 0.01
N GLY A 111 -9.29 -12.81 -0.36
CA GLY A 111 -8.93 -11.60 -1.09
C GLY A 111 -7.65 -11.76 -1.91
N ASP A 112 -7.67 -11.23 -3.12
CA ASP A 112 -6.58 -11.42 -4.09
C ASP A 112 -5.41 -10.45 -3.91
N VAL A 113 -5.57 -9.36 -3.17
CA VAL A 113 -4.55 -8.29 -3.09
C VAL A 113 -3.21 -8.82 -2.55
N GLY A 114 -3.24 -9.55 -1.44
CA GLY A 114 -2.03 -10.15 -0.87
C GLY A 114 -1.41 -11.21 -1.79
N THR A 115 -2.26 -11.99 -2.45
CA THR A 115 -1.82 -13.01 -3.42
C THR A 115 -1.16 -12.39 -4.64
N LEU A 116 -1.74 -11.32 -5.19
CA LEU A 116 -1.24 -10.66 -6.40
C LEU A 116 0.06 -9.87 -6.15
N MET A 117 0.17 -9.20 -5.00
CA MET A 117 1.30 -8.34 -4.66
C MET A 117 2.38 -9.05 -3.86
N GLY A 118 2.02 -10.11 -3.13
CA GLY A 118 2.96 -10.87 -2.32
C GLY A 118 3.99 -11.61 -3.17
N TRP A 119 5.21 -11.73 -2.65
CA TRP A 119 6.20 -12.58 -3.29
C TRP A 119 5.76 -14.03 -3.28
N GLU A 120 5.92 -14.72 -4.39
CA GLU A 120 5.60 -16.14 -4.49
C GLU A 120 6.41 -16.96 -3.47
N VAL A 121 5.70 -17.72 -2.67
CA VAL A 121 6.26 -18.63 -1.68
C VAL A 121 5.77 -20.02 -1.97
N GLN A 122 6.68 -20.96 -2.13
CA GLN A 122 6.34 -22.35 -2.43
C GLN A 122 5.61 -23.00 -1.25
N GLN A 123 4.66 -23.89 -1.59
CA GLN A 123 4.00 -24.74 -0.62
C GLN A 123 5.01 -25.58 0.17
N GLY A 124 4.80 -25.71 1.47
CA GLY A 124 5.70 -26.46 2.36
C GLY A 124 7.03 -25.76 2.64
N SER A 125 7.19 -24.50 2.24
CA SER A 125 8.36 -23.69 2.58
C SER A 125 8.35 -23.26 4.05
N MET A 126 9.45 -22.62 4.49
CA MET A 126 9.55 -22.04 5.81
C MET A 126 8.44 -21.02 6.16
N TYR A 127 7.75 -20.50 5.16
CA TYR A 127 6.72 -19.49 5.32
C TYR A 127 5.31 -20.06 5.47
N GLY A 128 5.13 -21.37 5.40
CA GLY A 128 3.87 -22.02 5.69
C GLY A 128 3.60 -23.26 4.81
N PRO A 129 2.64 -24.09 5.21
CA PRO A 129 2.29 -25.31 4.51
C PRO A 129 1.56 -25.05 3.19
N GLN A 130 0.96 -23.87 3.04
CA GLN A 130 0.27 -23.44 1.83
C GLN A 130 1.09 -22.36 1.14
N GLY A 131 1.42 -22.54 -0.12
CA GLY A 131 2.08 -21.50 -0.92
C GLY A 131 1.24 -20.22 -0.94
N MET A 132 1.89 -19.08 -0.97
CA MET A 132 1.24 -17.76 -0.99
C MET A 132 1.92 -16.84 -1.97
N GLY A 133 1.16 -15.89 -2.50
CA GLY A 133 1.65 -14.88 -3.42
C GLY A 133 1.87 -15.42 -4.84
N SER A 134 1.75 -14.56 -5.81
CA SER A 134 1.97 -14.86 -7.23
C SER A 134 2.93 -13.87 -7.87
N SER A 135 3.30 -12.81 -7.16
CA SER A 135 4.22 -11.75 -7.66
C SER A 135 3.81 -11.14 -9.00
N TYR A 136 2.52 -11.14 -9.33
CA TYR A 136 2.05 -10.57 -10.59
C TYR A 136 2.18 -9.05 -10.64
N VAL A 137 2.07 -8.39 -9.50
CA VAL A 137 2.22 -6.95 -9.38
C VAL A 137 3.53 -6.64 -8.69
N THR A 138 4.44 -6.05 -9.43
CA THR A 138 5.75 -5.60 -8.94
C THR A 138 5.89 -4.09 -9.08
N SER A 139 6.81 -3.51 -8.33
CA SER A 139 7.13 -2.10 -8.43
C SER A 139 8.19 -1.84 -9.51
N THR A 140 8.23 -0.61 -10.00
CA THR A 140 9.33 -0.19 -10.87
C THR A 140 10.54 0.20 -10.04
N ILE A 141 11.72 0.06 -10.63
CA ILE A 141 12.98 0.50 -10.01
C ILE A 141 12.98 2.02 -9.75
N TYR A 142 12.30 2.80 -10.58
CA TYR A 142 12.18 4.25 -10.41
C TYR A 142 11.43 4.60 -9.13
N TYR A 143 10.41 3.83 -8.75
CA TYR A 143 9.71 4.03 -7.50
C TYR A 143 10.62 3.79 -6.30
N PHE A 144 11.48 2.76 -6.34
CA PHE A 144 12.49 2.54 -5.30
C PHE A 144 13.42 3.75 -5.13
N TYR A 145 13.90 4.31 -6.22
CA TYR A 145 14.79 5.48 -6.18
C TYR A 145 14.08 6.81 -5.90
N SER A 146 12.75 6.84 -5.93
CA SER A 146 12.00 8.05 -5.55
C SER A 146 12.03 8.34 -4.05
N PHE A 147 12.37 7.35 -3.24
CA PHE A 147 12.57 7.54 -1.81
C PHE A 147 13.94 8.18 -1.52
N GLY A 148 13.97 9.11 -0.56
CA GLY A 148 15.23 9.65 -0.07
C GLY A 148 16.14 8.54 0.53
N LYS A 149 17.45 8.75 0.50
CA LYS A 149 18.42 7.75 0.97
C LYS A 149 18.22 7.32 2.43
N THR A 150 17.69 8.20 3.25
CA THR A 150 17.44 7.99 4.68
C THR A 150 15.98 7.66 5.00
N ASP A 151 15.13 7.56 3.99
CA ASP A 151 13.71 7.27 4.19
C ASP A 151 13.51 5.78 4.49
N LYS A 152 13.31 5.48 5.77
CA LYS A 152 13.11 4.11 6.26
C LYS A 152 11.86 3.43 5.68
N ARG A 153 10.89 4.20 5.20
CA ARG A 153 9.66 3.66 4.58
C ARG A 153 9.96 2.86 3.33
N ARG A 154 11.04 3.20 2.61
CA ARG A 154 11.49 2.47 1.43
C ARG A 154 11.70 0.98 1.75
N ASP A 155 12.48 0.69 2.76
CA ASP A 155 12.92 -0.68 3.06
C ASP A 155 11.80 -1.51 3.72
N VAL A 156 10.82 -0.87 4.32
CA VAL A 156 9.56 -1.51 4.76
C VAL A 156 8.64 -1.78 3.58
N THR A 157 8.58 -0.86 2.61
CA THR A 157 7.64 -0.94 1.48
C THR A 157 8.12 -1.88 0.38
N LEU A 158 9.44 -1.91 0.11
CA LEU A 158 10.02 -2.55 -1.07
C LEU A 158 11.16 -3.51 -0.68
N THR A 159 11.33 -4.56 -1.47
CA THR A 159 12.43 -5.51 -1.31
C THR A 159 12.90 -6.06 -2.65
N PHE A 160 14.19 -6.34 -2.76
CA PHE A 160 14.81 -7.03 -3.89
C PHE A 160 15.09 -8.50 -3.61
N GLY A 161 14.89 -8.95 -2.37
CA GLY A 161 15.35 -10.26 -1.98
C GLY A 161 14.39 -10.99 -1.04
N ARG A 162 14.53 -12.30 -1.01
CA ARG A 162 13.89 -13.20 -0.05
C ARG A 162 14.90 -14.21 0.46
N TRP A 163 14.70 -14.63 1.69
CA TRP A 163 15.44 -15.76 2.25
C TRP A 163 14.92 -17.07 1.66
N ARG A 164 15.82 -17.91 1.15
CA ARG A 164 15.46 -19.21 0.58
C ARG A 164 15.56 -20.34 1.59
N LYS A 165 16.47 -20.23 2.53
CA LYS A 165 16.73 -21.25 3.53
C LYS A 165 16.24 -20.83 4.90
N GLU A 166 15.98 -21.82 5.69
CA GLU A 166 15.42 -21.73 7.03
C GLU A 166 16.32 -21.02 8.04
N ASN A 167 17.62 -21.11 7.81
CA ASN A 167 18.64 -20.49 8.65
C ASN A 167 19.01 -19.05 8.23
N TYR A 168 18.29 -18.48 7.25
CA TYR A 168 18.55 -17.15 6.71
C TYR A 168 19.96 -16.97 6.11
N GLU A 169 20.63 -18.06 5.68
CA GLU A 169 21.96 -18.00 5.11
C GLU A 169 21.98 -17.79 3.60
N ASP A 170 20.86 -18.02 2.93
CA ASP A 170 20.77 -17.93 1.47
C ASP A 170 19.75 -16.87 1.05
N LEU A 171 20.24 -15.65 0.80
CA LEU A 171 19.44 -14.55 0.30
C LEU A 171 19.33 -14.62 -1.22
N SER A 172 18.16 -14.89 -1.72
CA SER A 172 17.88 -14.78 -3.15
C SER A 172 17.55 -13.33 -3.51
N LEU A 173 18.42 -12.73 -4.30
CA LEU A 173 18.18 -11.40 -4.86
C LEU A 173 17.53 -11.51 -6.24
N ASN A 174 16.53 -10.69 -6.50
CA ASN A 174 16.00 -10.48 -7.84
C ASN A 174 16.45 -9.10 -8.32
N ALA A 175 17.40 -9.08 -9.22
CA ALA A 175 17.98 -7.84 -9.74
C ALA A 175 17.06 -7.10 -10.72
N THR A 176 16.02 -7.75 -11.21
CA THR A 176 15.15 -7.21 -12.27
C THR A 176 13.84 -6.61 -11.74
N ASN A 177 13.33 -7.14 -10.62
CA ASN A 177 12.04 -6.75 -10.09
C ASN A 177 12.13 -6.29 -8.64
N VAL A 178 11.44 -5.22 -8.34
CA VAL A 178 11.25 -4.72 -6.98
C VAL A 178 9.89 -5.18 -6.46
N HIS A 179 9.88 -5.95 -5.39
CA HIS A 179 8.67 -6.51 -4.80
C HIS A 179 8.17 -5.66 -3.63
N TYR A 180 6.87 -5.73 -3.35
CA TYR A 180 6.28 -5.04 -2.22
C TYR A 180 6.53 -5.81 -0.93
N ALA A 181 7.39 -5.25 -0.07
CA ALA A 181 7.79 -5.85 1.19
C ALA A 181 6.68 -5.81 2.27
N LYS A 182 5.73 -4.88 2.15
CA LYS A 182 4.59 -4.76 3.06
C LYS A 182 3.73 -6.02 3.15
N TRP A 183 3.75 -6.84 2.12
CA TRP A 183 3.05 -8.11 2.06
C TRP A 183 3.94 -9.28 2.51
N ARG A 184 4.91 -8.99 3.39
CA ARG A 184 5.63 -10.02 4.11
C ARG A 184 4.65 -10.83 4.93
N MET A 185 4.91 -12.12 5.06
CA MET A 185 4.15 -12.93 5.99
C MET A 185 4.60 -12.61 7.41
N TYR A 186 3.84 -11.76 8.09
CA TYR A 186 3.92 -11.65 9.54
C TYR A 186 3.08 -12.76 10.16
N TRP A 187 3.60 -13.40 11.19
CA TRP A 187 2.85 -14.39 11.92
C TRP A 187 1.70 -13.74 12.69
N THR A 188 0.51 -14.34 12.63
CA THR A 188 -0.68 -13.83 13.34
C THR A 188 -0.54 -13.83 14.85
N SER A 189 0.32 -14.70 15.39
CA SER A 189 0.71 -14.71 16.79
C SER A 189 2.01 -15.49 16.98
N GLU A 190 2.73 -15.23 18.07
CA GLU A 190 3.91 -16.01 18.44
C GLU A 190 3.58 -17.49 18.66
N THR A 191 2.40 -17.78 19.19
CA THR A 191 1.93 -19.16 19.35
C THR A 191 1.77 -19.86 18.01
N TYR A 192 1.16 -19.19 17.03
CA TYR A 192 0.97 -19.74 15.70
C TYR A 192 2.31 -19.95 14.99
N ARG A 193 3.20 -18.98 15.10
CA ARG A 193 4.59 -19.08 14.63
C ARG A 193 5.30 -20.31 15.24
N ALA A 194 5.25 -20.45 16.55
CA ALA A 194 5.88 -21.57 17.26
C ALA A 194 5.33 -22.92 16.81
N LEU A 195 4.01 -23.05 16.65
CA LEU A 195 3.37 -24.27 16.15
C LEU A 195 3.81 -24.62 14.74
N HIS A 196 3.90 -23.63 13.85
CA HIS A 196 4.35 -23.86 12.46
C HIS A 196 5.81 -24.26 12.39
N LEU A 197 6.66 -23.61 13.18
CA LEU A 197 8.08 -23.93 13.22
C LEU A 197 8.33 -25.30 13.85
N ALA A 198 7.57 -25.66 14.90
CA ALA A 198 7.63 -27.00 15.51
C ALA A 198 7.16 -28.08 14.54
N ALA A 199 6.05 -27.86 13.82
CA ALA A 199 5.53 -28.80 12.83
C ALA A 199 6.48 -29.01 11.65
N ALA A 200 7.30 -28.01 11.34
CA ALA A 200 8.34 -28.09 10.30
C ALA A 200 9.69 -28.64 10.84
N GLY A 201 9.75 -29.08 12.08
CA GLY A 201 10.99 -29.57 12.71
C GLY A 201 12.00 -28.48 13.03
N ARG A 202 11.56 -27.24 13.19
CA ARG A 202 12.42 -26.07 13.40
C ARG A 202 12.20 -25.51 14.79
N VAL A 203 13.27 -25.11 15.42
CA VAL A 203 13.22 -24.41 16.72
C VAL A 203 13.01 -22.92 16.44
N ALA A 204 11.99 -22.33 17.07
CA ALA A 204 11.82 -20.87 17.05
C ALA A 204 12.99 -20.25 17.82
N THR A 205 13.98 -19.77 17.10
CA THR A 205 14.98 -18.86 17.69
C THR A 205 14.35 -17.47 17.72
N GLY A 206 14.22 -16.95 18.94
CA GLY A 206 13.62 -15.65 19.21
C GLY A 206 14.34 -14.46 18.59
#